data_c10572524d715783d4bd9264189d46c0
#
_entry.id   c10572524d715783d4bd9264189d46c0
#
_cell.length_a   1.000
_cell.length_b   1.000
_cell.length_c   1.000
_cell.angle_alpha   90.00
_cell.angle_beta   90.00
_cell.angle_gamma   90.00
#
_symmetry.space_group_name_H-M   'P 1'
#
loop_
_entity.id
_entity.type
_entity.pdbx_description
1 polymer ?
#
loop_
_entity_poly.entity_id
_entity_poly.type
_entity_poly.pdbx_seq_one_letter_code
_entity_poly.pdbx_strand_id
1 'polypeptide(L)'
;GIDLTPEFVSTGQRLCDWVGLGGQVSLTQGDATAMPFSDGSFDAAFMLHVGMNIDRKEELFAEVCRLVKPGAVFGVYDVMQTGDEALDYPVPWSSTPDTSALASHEHYIDALEEAGFDLIRMRDRREFAAEFFAETRRRMEDDGGNPLLGVHIAMGESAHIKIRNMVAANALPRNFCALACSVVANALRIGVKVSV
;
A
#
# COMPACT_ATOMS: atom_id res chain seq x y z
N GLY A 1 9.29 4.91 9.79
CA GLY A 1 8.04 4.31 9.32
C GLY A 1 7.05 4.13 10.44
N ILE A 2 5.77 3.93 10.09
CA ILE A 2 4.67 3.70 11.05
C ILE A 2 3.87 2.46 10.61
N ASP A 3 3.44 1.66 11.55
CA ASP A 3 2.54 0.53 11.36
C ASP A 3 1.62 0.37 12.57
N LEU A 4 0.39 -0.08 12.35
CA LEU A 4 -0.58 -0.29 13.42
C LEU A 4 -0.23 -1.48 14.31
N THR A 5 0.47 -2.48 13.74
CA THR A 5 0.75 -3.78 14.36
C THR A 5 2.07 -3.76 15.14
N PRO A 6 2.06 -3.84 16.49
CA PRO A 6 3.27 -3.72 17.30
C PRO A 6 4.30 -4.84 17.00
N GLU A 7 3.85 -6.02 16.61
CA GLU A 7 4.73 -7.14 16.23
C GLU A 7 5.50 -6.84 14.94
N PHE A 8 4.88 -6.16 13.96
CA PHE A 8 5.56 -5.75 12.74
C PHE A 8 6.59 -4.66 13.02
N VAL A 9 6.25 -3.69 13.88
CA VAL A 9 7.17 -2.64 14.31
C VAL A 9 8.40 -3.23 15.02
N SER A 10 8.18 -4.09 16.01
CA SER A 10 9.27 -4.69 16.80
C SER A 10 10.16 -5.62 15.95
N THR A 11 9.55 -6.42 15.08
CA THR A 11 10.29 -7.32 14.18
C THR A 11 11.05 -6.51 13.13
N GLY A 12 10.40 -5.51 12.53
CA GLY A 12 11.04 -4.62 11.56
C GLY A 12 12.24 -3.88 12.14
N GLN A 13 12.15 -3.37 13.37
CA GLN A 13 13.29 -2.72 14.04
C GLN A 13 14.44 -3.70 14.25
N ARG A 14 14.17 -4.92 14.71
CA ARG A 14 15.20 -5.96 14.85
C ARG A 14 15.86 -6.32 13.51
N LEU A 15 15.11 -6.39 12.44
CA LEU A 15 15.66 -6.64 11.10
C LEU A 15 16.56 -5.48 10.65
N CYS A 16 16.17 -4.23 10.91
CA CYS A 16 17.00 -3.06 10.64
C CYS A 16 18.34 -3.13 11.41
N ASP A 17 18.30 -3.53 12.68
CA ASP A 17 19.49 -3.69 13.50
C ASP A 17 20.42 -4.77 12.93
N TRP A 18 19.88 -5.92 12.53
CA TRP A 18 20.67 -7.03 11.95
C TRP A 18 21.39 -6.67 10.65
N VAL A 19 20.81 -5.80 9.84
CA VAL A 19 21.41 -5.35 8.57
C VAL A 19 22.18 -4.04 8.72
N GLY A 20 22.38 -3.55 9.94
CA GLY A 20 23.16 -2.33 10.22
C GLY A 20 22.43 -1.02 9.92
N LEU A 21 21.12 -1.03 9.80
CA LEU A 21 20.29 0.15 9.52
C LEU A 21 19.59 0.73 10.76
N GLY A 22 19.79 0.16 11.95
CA GLY A 22 19.10 0.57 13.17
C GLY A 22 19.28 2.04 13.56
N GLY A 23 20.39 2.67 13.17
CA GLY A 23 20.63 4.11 13.36
C GLY A 23 20.05 5.02 12.27
N GLN A 24 19.50 4.44 11.19
CA GLN A 24 18.98 5.18 10.02
C GLN A 24 17.48 4.98 9.84
N VAL A 25 16.93 3.86 10.32
CA VAL A 25 15.51 3.51 10.20
C VAL A 25 14.89 3.47 11.60
N SER A 26 13.82 4.23 11.77
CA SER A 26 13.00 4.25 12.98
C SER A 26 11.60 3.78 12.66
N LEU A 27 11.09 2.82 13.40
CA LEU A 27 9.72 2.31 13.25
C LEU A 27 8.91 2.64 14.49
N THR A 28 7.71 3.13 14.32
CA THR A 28 6.80 3.56 15.39
C THR A 28 5.46 2.86 15.24
N GLN A 29 4.91 2.35 16.32
CA GLN A 29 3.53 1.87 16.31
C GLN A 29 2.56 3.04 16.32
N GLY A 30 1.57 3.02 15.44
CA GLY A 30 0.54 4.05 15.40
C GLY A 30 -0.44 3.90 14.25
N ASP A 31 -1.54 4.66 14.32
CA ASP A 31 -2.54 4.77 13.28
C ASP A 31 -2.05 5.77 12.21
N ALA A 32 -2.06 5.36 10.94
CA ALA A 32 -1.65 6.21 9.82
C ALA A 32 -2.59 7.40 9.56
N THR A 33 -3.78 7.40 10.16
CA THR A 33 -4.74 8.52 10.09
C THR A 33 -4.55 9.54 11.22
N ALA A 34 -3.63 9.27 12.18
CA ALA A 34 -3.33 10.14 13.32
C ALA A 34 -1.91 9.92 13.81
N MET A 35 -0.91 10.31 13.02
CA MET A 35 0.50 10.01 13.28
C MET A 35 1.13 10.97 14.29
N PRO A 36 1.95 10.47 15.24
CA PRO A 36 2.52 11.28 16.31
C PRO A 36 3.74 12.11 15.88
N PHE A 37 3.65 12.77 14.73
CA PHE A 37 4.74 13.60 14.18
C PHE A 37 4.27 15.04 13.95
N SER A 38 5.22 15.97 13.95
CA SER A 38 4.94 17.39 13.72
C SER A 38 4.67 17.67 12.23
N ASP A 39 3.90 18.74 11.96
CA ASP A 39 3.63 19.22 10.62
C ASP A 39 4.92 19.51 9.85
N GLY A 40 4.96 19.16 8.56
CA GLY A 40 6.07 19.45 7.69
C GLY A 40 7.41 18.85 8.12
N SER A 41 7.40 17.74 8.85
CA SER A 41 8.62 17.11 9.37
C SER A 41 9.34 16.21 8.36
N PHE A 42 8.69 15.85 7.24
CA PHE A 42 9.24 14.92 6.27
C PHE A 42 9.45 15.54 4.90
N ASP A 43 10.54 15.15 4.23
CA ASP A 43 10.89 15.61 2.88
C ASP A 43 10.20 14.79 1.78
N ALA A 44 9.70 13.60 2.11
CA ALA A 44 8.92 12.72 1.24
C ALA A 44 8.17 11.69 2.08
N ALA A 45 7.17 11.05 1.49
CA ALA A 45 6.47 9.92 2.07
C ALA A 45 6.24 8.82 1.03
N PHE A 46 6.06 7.59 1.49
CA PHE A 46 5.58 6.49 0.66
C PHE A 46 4.71 5.53 1.47
N MET A 47 3.77 4.89 0.78
CA MET A 47 2.87 3.88 1.32
C MET A 47 2.87 2.66 0.40
N LEU A 48 3.11 1.47 0.96
CA LEU A 48 3.21 0.22 0.21
C LEU A 48 2.25 -0.81 0.81
N HIS A 49 1.20 -1.18 0.07
CA HIS A 49 0.23 -2.20 0.46
C HIS A 49 -0.41 -2.00 1.85
N VAL A 50 -0.87 -0.79 2.12
CA VAL A 50 -1.50 -0.41 3.40
C VAL A 50 -2.90 0.17 3.19
N GLY A 51 -3.07 1.05 2.22
CA GLY A 51 -4.32 1.77 2.01
C GLY A 51 -5.51 0.87 1.73
N MET A 52 -5.31 -0.31 1.13
CA MET A 52 -6.38 -1.27 0.91
C MET A 52 -7.00 -1.84 2.20
N ASN A 53 -6.41 -1.56 3.36
CA ASN A 53 -6.94 -1.91 4.68
C ASN A 53 -7.49 -0.71 5.47
N ILE A 54 -7.38 0.50 4.93
CA ILE A 54 -7.83 1.75 5.57
C ILE A 54 -9.03 2.29 4.79
N ASP A 55 -10.19 2.33 5.41
CA ASP A 55 -11.45 2.85 4.83
C ASP A 55 -11.45 4.38 4.73
N ARG A 56 -10.84 5.07 5.70
CA ARG A 56 -10.76 6.54 5.81
C ARG A 56 -9.62 7.11 4.97
N LYS A 57 -9.72 7.02 3.64
CA LYS A 57 -8.67 7.47 2.70
C LYS A 57 -8.40 8.98 2.80
N GLU A 58 -9.47 9.75 2.96
CA GLU A 58 -9.42 11.21 3.07
C GLU A 58 -8.62 11.63 4.32
N GLU A 59 -8.90 11.00 5.46
CA GLU A 59 -8.16 11.26 6.70
C GLU A 59 -6.70 10.82 6.59
N LEU A 60 -6.45 9.65 5.99
CA LEU A 60 -5.12 9.14 5.75
C LEU A 60 -4.27 10.11 4.91
N PHE A 61 -4.82 10.57 3.78
CA PHE A 61 -4.05 11.44 2.88
C PHE A 61 -3.94 12.86 3.41
N ALA A 62 -4.94 13.38 4.11
CA ALA A 62 -4.86 14.65 4.83
C ALA A 62 -3.74 14.60 5.88
N GLU A 63 -3.63 13.49 6.62
CA GLU A 63 -2.58 13.32 7.62
C GLU A 63 -1.19 13.22 7.00
N VAL A 64 -1.03 12.48 5.89
CA VAL A 64 0.24 12.46 5.15
C VAL A 64 0.59 13.87 4.63
N CYS A 65 -0.38 14.62 4.09
CA CYS A 65 -0.16 15.98 3.60
C CYS A 65 0.27 16.93 4.72
N ARG A 66 -0.31 16.82 5.90
CA ARG A 66 0.12 17.57 7.09
C ARG A 66 1.59 17.34 7.44
N LEU A 67 2.04 16.10 7.32
CA LEU A 67 3.37 15.68 7.76
C LEU A 67 4.49 16.02 6.79
N VAL A 68 4.19 16.08 5.50
CA VAL A 68 5.22 16.34 4.49
C VAL A 68 5.39 17.84 4.24
N LYS A 69 6.59 18.25 3.87
CA LYS A 69 6.87 19.64 3.49
C LYS A 69 6.15 20.02 2.20
N PRO A 70 5.81 21.30 2.01
CA PRO A 70 5.30 21.79 0.73
C PRO A 70 6.25 21.43 -0.43
N GLY A 71 5.71 20.83 -1.51
CA GLY A 71 6.46 20.34 -2.64
C GLY A 71 7.08 18.95 -2.46
N ALA A 72 6.89 18.32 -1.32
CA ALA A 72 7.34 16.94 -1.08
C ALA A 72 6.58 15.94 -1.94
N VAL A 73 7.24 14.85 -2.29
CA VAL A 73 6.64 13.76 -3.09
C VAL A 73 6.03 12.72 -2.16
N PHE A 74 4.82 12.31 -2.47
CA PHE A 74 4.17 11.14 -1.87
C PHE A 74 3.98 10.04 -2.90
N GLY A 75 4.48 8.84 -2.63
CA GLY A 75 4.36 7.66 -3.47
C GLY A 75 3.43 6.63 -2.84
N VAL A 76 2.43 6.17 -3.59
CA VAL A 76 1.51 5.08 -3.19
C VAL A 76 1.70 3.90 -4.13
N TYR A 77 1.85 2.71 -3.58
CA TYR A 77 1.81 1.45 -4.31
C TYR A 77 0.86 0.50 -3.59
N ASP A 78 -0.30 0.26 -4.19
CA ASP A 78 -1.39 -0.42 -3.48
C ASP A 78 -2.23 -1.30 -4.41
N VAL A 79 -3.07 -2.13 -3.80
CA VAL A 79 -4.11 -2.87 -4.51
C VAL A 79 -5.34 -1.99 -4.58
N MET A 80 -5.82 -1.71 -5.80
CA MET A 80 -6.98 -0.85 -6.04
C MET A 80 -8.04 -1.62 -6.83
N GLN A 81 -9.30 -1.29 -6.56
CA GLN A 81 -10.43 -1.91 -7.23
C GLN A 81 -10.63 -1.29 -8.63
N THR A 82 -10.95 -2.13 -9.63
CA THR A 82 -11.23 -1.68 -10.99
C THR A 82 -12.63 -2.06 -11.47
N GLY A 83 -13.45 -2.68 -10.63
CA GLY A 83 -14.83 -3.10 -10.92
C GLY A 83 -15.60 -3.39 -9.64
N ASP A 84 -16.87 -3.76 -9.76
CA ASP A 84 -17.81 -3.89 -8.65
C ASP A 84 -18.03 -5.33 -8.17
N GLU A 85 -17.30 -6.30 -8.70
CA GLU A 85 -17.48 -7.70 -8.31
C GLU A 85 -16.92 -7.98 -6.91
N ALA A 86 -17.58 -8.88 -6.19
CA ALA A 86 -17.16 -9.27 -4.84
C ALA A 86 -15.92 -10.16 -4.88
N LEU A 87 -15.01 -9.94 -3.93
CA LEU A 87 -13.82 -10.77 -3.73
C LEU A 87 -14.16 -12.08 -3.02
N ASP A 88 -13.48 -13.15 -3.44
CA ASP A 88 -13.41 -14.38 -2.67
C ASP A 88 -12.33 -14.25 -1.58
N TYR A 89 -12.74 -14.35 -0.34
CA TYR A 89 -11.81 -14.31 0.81
C TYR A 89 -11.37 -15.73 1.22
N PRO A 90 -10.18 -15.88 1.84
CA PRO A 90 -9.21 -14.83 2.19
C PRO A 90 -8.38 -14.35 0.99
N VAL A 91 -7.92 -13.09 1.07
CA VAL A 91 -6.96 -12.48 0.14
C VAL A 91 -5.66 -12.12 0.89
N PRO A 92 -4.54 -11.79 0.20
CA PRO A 92 -3.27 -11.51 0.87
C PRO A 92 -3.34 -10.45 1.96
N TRP A 93 -4.16 -9.42 1.79
CA TRP A 93 -4.28 -8.28 2.71
C TRP A 93 -5.43 -8.41 3.71
N SER A 94 -6.33 -9.38 3.52
CA SER A 94 -7.47 -9.55 4.43
C SER A 94 -7.99 -10.99 4.45
N SER A 95 -8.40 -11.44 5.63
CA SER A 95 -9.02 -12.76 5.80
C SER A 95 -10.53 -12.72 5.60
N THR A 96 -11.17 -11.56 5.78
CA THR A 96 -12.62 -11.36 5.68
C THR A 96 -12.94 -10.02 4.99
N PRO A 97 -14.16 -9.81 4.49
CA PRO A 97 -14.57 -8.53 3.92
C PRO A 97 -14.40 -7.34 4.88
N ASP A 98 -14.62 -7.55 6.18
CA ASP A 98 -14.68 -6.49 7.20
C ASP A 98 -13.34 -5.74 7.39
N THR A 99 -12.23 -6.35 7.00
CA THR A 99 -10.89 -5.76 7.10
C THR A 99 -10.28 -5.41 5.75
N SER A 100 -11.10 -5.44 4.69
CA SER A 100 -10.73 -5.04 3.33
C SER A 100 -11.44 -3.74 2.96
N ALA A 101 -10.68 -2.70 2.72
CA ALA A 101 -11.15 -1.37 2.36
C ALA A 101 -10.65 -0.96 0.97
N LEU A 102 -10.83 -1.86 -0.01
CA LEU A 102 -10.48 -1.55 -1.39
C LEU A 102 -11.25 -0.34 -1.90
N ALA A 103 -10.58 0.49 -2.67
CA ALA A 103 -11.17 1.61 -3.37
C ALA A 103 -10.62 1.69 -4.80
N SER A 104 -11.35 2.36 -5.68
CA SER A 104 -10.89 2.57 -7.05
C SER A 104 -9.71 3.54 -7.11
N HIS A 105 -8.98 3.52 -8.21
CA HIS A 105 -7.90 4.49 -8.40
C HIS A 105 -8.40 5.92 -8.51
N GLU A 106 -9.62 6.12 -9.04
CA GLU A 106 -10.27 7.43 -9.06
C GLU A 106 -10.48 7.94 -7.62
N HIS A 107 -11.03 7.09 -6.72
CA HIS A 107 -11.21 7.48 -5.33
C HIS A 107 -9.88 7.84 -4.64
N TYR A 108 -8.78 7.10 -4.93
CA TYR A 108 -7.46 7.45 -4.42
C TYR A 108 -6.99 8.82 -4.95
N ILE A 109 -7.23 9.11 -6.23
CA ILE A 109 -6.85 10.41 -6.83
C ILE A 109 -7.67 11.52 -6.20
N ASP A 110 -8.99 11.38 -6.14
CA ASP A 110 -9.90 12.39 -5.58
C ASP A 110 -9.52 12.71 -4.12
N ALA A 111 -9.29 11.69 -3.30
CA ALA A 111 -8.89 11.86 -1.90
C ALA A 111 -7.49 12.49 -1.74
N LEU A 112 -6.55 12.20 -2.65
CA LEU A 112 -5.24 12.85 -2.67
C LEU A 112 -5.37 14.34 -3.05
N GLU A 113 -6.17 14.67 -4.06
CA GLU A 113 -6.39 16.05 -4.51
C GLU A 113 -7.13 16.86 -3.43
N GLU A 114 -8.13 16.27 -2.77
CA GLU A 114 -8.84 16.90 -1.64
C GLU A 114 -7.89 17.16 -0.45
N ALA A 115 -6.95 16.25 -0.19
CA ALA A 115 -5.92 16.42 0.84
C ALA A 115 -4.87 17.50 0.49
N GLY A 116 -4.82 17.98 -0.76
CA GLY A 116 -3.89 19.02 -1.19
C GLY A 116 -2.65 18.49 -1.89
N PHE A 117 -2.74 17.35 -2.57
CA PHE A 117 -1.71 16.84 -3.46
C PHE A 117 -2.05 17.10 -4.92
N ASP A 118 -1.05 17.42 -5.74
CA ASP A 118 -1.14 17.40 -7.19
C ASP A 118 -0.69 16.04 -7.74
N LEU A 119 -1.52 15.37 -8.54
CA LEU A 119 -1.16 14.13 -9.19
C LEU A 119 -0.03 14.32 -10.21
N ILE A 120 1.09 13.63 -10.03
CA ILE A 120 2.19 13.61 -11.00
C ILE A 120 2.02 12.46 -11.99
N ARG A 121 1.67 11.28 -11.47
CA ARG A 121 1.60 10.06 -12.27
C ARG A 121 0.77 8.98 -11.59
N MET A 122 -0.03 8.27 -12.41
CA MET A 122 -0.65 7.01 -12.05
C MET A 122 -0.23 5.93 -13.05
N ARG A 123 -0.02 4.71 -12.59
CA ARG A 123 0.29 3.54 -13.42
C ARG A 123 -0.50 2.33 -12.95
N ASP A 124 -1.22 1.73 -13.87
CA ASP A 124 -1.73 0.37 -13.70
C ASP A 124 -0.56 -0.63 -13.87
N ARG A 125 -0.42 -1.52 -12.92
CA ARG A 125 0.66 -2.51 -12.88
C ARG A 125 0.14 -3.96 -12.99
N ARG A 126 -1.11 -4.14 -13.42
CA ARG A 126 -1.75 -5.47 -13.52
C ARG A 126 -0.96 -6.44 -14.39
N GLU A 127 -0.59 -6.04 -15.58
CA GLU A 127 0.16 -6.89 -16.51
C GLU A 127 1.49 -7.31 -15.87
N PHE A 128 2.25 -6.37 -15.35
CA PHE A 128 3.49 -6.65 -14.65
C PHE A 128 3.30 -7.62 -13.49
N ALA A 129 2.27 -7.42 -12.67
CA ALA A 129 1.99 -8.29 -11.53
C ALA A 129 1.58 -9.70 -11.98
N ALA A 130 0.75 -9.80 -13.03
CA ALA A 130 0.35 -11.08 -13.60
C ALA A 130 1.56 -11.87 -14.15
N GLU A 131 2.44 -11.21 -14.88
CA GLU A 131 3.68 -11.80 -15.39
C GLU A 131 4.61 -12.23 -14.24
N PHE A 132 4.77 -11.39 -13.22
CA PHE A 132 5.58 -11.70 -12.04
C PHE A 132 5.06 -12.95 -11.31
N PHE A 133 3.76 -13.07 -11.10
CA PHE A 133 3.18 -14.25 -10.44
C PHE A 133 3.27 -15.50 -11.32
N ALA A 134 3.10 -15.37 -12.62
CA ALA A 134 3.26 -16.49 -13.55
C ALA A 134 4.70 -17.01 -13.58
N GLU A 135 5.68 -16.11 -13.59
CA GLU A 135 7.10 -16.45 -13.53
C GLU A 135 7.49 -17.06 -12.17
N THR A 136 7.01 -16.49 -11.08
CA THR A 136 7.25 -17.02 -9.74
C THR A 136 6.72 -18.44 -9.61
N ARG A 137 5.54 -18.72 -10.15
CA ARG A 137 4.96 -20.08 -10.15
C ARG A 137 5.84 -21.05 -10.93
N ARG A 138 6.29 -20.69 -12.13
CA ARG A 138 7.19 -21.53 -12.94
C ARG A 138 8.47 -21.89 -12.18
N ARG A 139 9.10 -20.90 -11.55
CA ARG A 139 10.30 -21.11 -10.72
C ARG A 139 10.05 -22.07 -9.56
N MET A 140 8.92 -21.91 -8.87
CA MET A 140 8.55 -22.83 -7.78
C MET A 140 8.31 -24.26 -8.26
N GLU A 141 7.74 -24.45 -9.46
CA GLU A 141 7.55 -25.76 -10.08
C GLU A 141 8.92 -26.39 -10.45
N ASP A 142 9.82 -25.61 -11.05
CA ASP A 142 11.17 -26.03 -11.43
C ASP A 142 12.06 -26.36 -10.22
N ASP A 143 11.97 -25.58 -9.15
CA ASP A 143 12.77 -25.73 -7.92
C ASP A 143 12.19 -26.77 -6.94
N GLY A 144 11.05 -27.39 -7.27
CA GLY A 144 10.43 -28.46 -6.47
C GLY A 144 9.65 -27.96 -5.25
N GLY A 145 9.24 -26.68 -5.20
CA GLY A 145 8.36 -26.13 -4.18
C GLY A 145 8.65 -24.69 -3.75
N ASN A 146 8.04 -24.30 -2.64
CA ASN A 146 8.25 -22.98 -2.07
C ASN A 146 9.66 -22.79 -1.51
N PRO A 147 10.27 -21.61 -1.66
CA PRO A 147 11.54 -21.32 -1.02
C PRO A 147 11.41 -21.38 0.51
N LEU A 148 12.52 -21.65 1.22
CA LEU A 148 12.54 -21.69 2.69
C LEU A 148 12.05 -20.37 3.31
N LEU A 149 12.37 -19.25 2.67
CA LEU A 149 11.94 -17.90 3.08
C LEU A 149 11.15 -17.24 1.95
N GLY A 150 9.98 -16.69 2.26
CA GLY A 150 9.16 -15.99 1.29
C GLY A 150 7.87 -15.43 1.91
N VAL A 151 7.12 -14.69 1.11
CA VAL A 151 5.87 -14.02 1.51
C VAL A 151 4.81 -14.98 2.07
N HIS A 152 4.85 -16.26 1.70
CA HIS A 152 3.96 -17.29 2.21
C HIS A 152 4.08 -17.49 3.74
N ILE A 153 5.27 -17.23 4.32
CA ILE A 153 5.46 -17.29 5.78
C ILE A 153 4.65 -16.19 6.47
N ALA A 154 4.73 -14.97 5.95
CA ALA A 154 3.96 -13.84 6.48
C ALA A 154 2.44 -14.00 6.27
N MET A 155 2.01 -14.68 5.20
CA MET A 155 0.60 -14.96 4.92
C MET A 155 0.03 -16.12 5.75
N GLY A 156 0.90 -16.94 6.38
CA GLY A 156 0.51 -18.09 7.21
C GLY A 156 -0.01 -19.29 6.41
N GLU A 157 -0.66 -20.23 7.09
CA GLU A 157 -1.12 -21.51 6.52
C GLU A 157 -2.08 -21.34 5.32
N SER A 158 -2.85 -20.26 5.27
CA SER A 158 -3.78 -19.96 4.17
C SER A 158 -3.12 -19.27 2.96
N ALA A 159 -1.80 -19.12 2.92
CA ALA A 159 -1.08 -18.39 1.87
C ALA A 159 -1.46 -18.85 0.45
N HIS A 160 -1.57 -20.17 0.22
CA HIS A 160 -1.93 -20.72 -1.08
C HIS A 160 -3.38 -20.36 -1.50
N ILE A 161 -4.32 -20.30 -0.55
CA ILE A 161 -5.70 -19.88 -0.80
C ILE A 161 -5.74 -18.38 -1.11
N LYS A 162 -5.06 -17.55 -0.32
CA LYS A 162 -4.97 -16.11 -0.49
C LYS A 162 -4.43 -15.73 -1.86
N ILE A 163 -3.33 -16.34 -2.27
CA ILE A 163 -2.71 -16.11 -3.58
C ILE A 163 -3.64 -16.57 -4.71
N ARG A 164 -4.25 -17.77 -4.59
CA ARG A 164 -5.19 -18.28 -5.58
C ARG A 164 -6.37 -17.33 -5.78
N ASN A 165 -7.01 -16.87 -4.71
CA ASN A 165 -8.17 -15.98 -4.78
C ASN A 165 -7.79 -14.62 -5.40
N MET A 166 -6.65 -14.07 -5.03
CA MET A 166 -6.11 -12.85 -5.65
C MET A 166 -5.85 -13.01 -7.15
N VAL A 167 -5.21 -14.13 -7.56
CA VAL A 167 -4.94 -14.39 -8.98
C VAL A 167 -6.23 -14.61 -9.75
N ALA A 168 -7.22 -15.34 -9.19
CA ALA A 168 -8.52 -15.54 -9.80
C ALA A 168 -9.26 -14.21 -10.01
N ALA A 169 -9.25 -13.33 -9.02
CA ALA A 169 -9.82 -12.00 -9.09
C ALA A 169 -9.25 -11.17 -10.26
N ASN A 170 -7.96 -11.31 -10.56
CA ASN A 170 -7.29 -10.58 -11.64
C ASN A 170 -7.43 -11.24 -13.03
N ALA A 171 -7.90 -12.47 -13.11
CA ALA A 171 -8.12 -13.20 -14.38
C ALA A 171 -9.44 -12.82 -15.06
N LEU A 172 -10.34 -12.11 -14.39
CA LEU A 172 -11.65 -11.72 -14.91
C LEU A 172 -11.52 -10.52 -15.87
N PRO A 173 -12.12 -10.56 -17.09
CA PRO A 173 -11.72 -9.70 -18.23
C PRO A 173 -12.02 -8.22 -18.12
N ARG A 174 -12.77 -7.71 -17.13
CA ARG A 174 -13.14 -6.28 -17.02
C ARG A 174 -13.43 -5.74 -15.63
N ASN A 175 -13.48 -6.53 -14.57
CA ASN A 175 -14.17 -6.09 -13.37
C ASN A 175 -13.41 -6.27 -12.08
N PHE A 176 -12.08 -6.52 -12.09
CA PHE A 176 -11.46 -6.82 -10.83
C PHE A 176 -10.09 -6.19 -10.59
N CYS A 177 -9.84 -5.97 -9.35
CA CYS A 177 -8.68 -5.52 -8.62
C CYS A 177 -7.40 -5.35 -9.46
N ALA A 178 -6.94 -4.14 -9.63
CA ALA A 178 -5.57 -3.92 -10.07
C ALA A 178 -4.63 -4.44 -8.98
N LEU A 179 -3.83 -5.45 -9.29
CA LEU A 179 -2.84 -6.02 -8.39
C LEU A 179 -1.82 -5.01 -7.89
N ALA A 180 -1.68 -3.89 -8.55
CA ALA A 180 -0.92 -2.75 -8.09
C ALA A 180 -1.20 -1.53 -8.97
N CYS A 181 -1.59 -0.43 -8.36
CA CYS A 181 -1.48 0.89 -8.95
C CYS A 181 -0.42 1.67 -8.21
N SER A 182 0.40 2.42 -8.93
CA SER A 182 1.29 3.39 -8.32
C SER A 182 0.81 4.80 -8.63
N VAL A 183 0.59 5.56 -7.58
CA VAL A 183 0.26 6.98 -7.65
C VAL A 183 1.43 7.76 -7.09
N VAL A 184 1.86 8.79 -7.77
CA VAL A 184 2.88 9.74 -7.30
C VAL A 184 2.26 11.12 -7.35
N ALA A 185 2.28 11.83 -6.24
CA ALA A 185 1.70 13.15 -6.10
C ALA A 185 2.65 14.10 -5.36
N ASN A 186 2.52 15.40 -5.59
CA ASN A 186 3.25 16.43 -4.86
C ASN A 186 2.31 17.17 -3.91
N ALA A 187 2.75 17.40 -2.67
CA ALA A 187 2.06 18.29 -1.75
C ALA A 187 2.07 19.73 -2.34
N LEU A 188 0.88 20.30 -2.50
CA LEU A 188 0.75 21.68 -2.96
C LEU A 188 1.45 22.63 -1.98
N ARG A 189 2.15 23.64 -2.51
CA ARG A 189 2.45 24.81 -1.71
C ARG A 189 1.12 25.47 -1.36
N ILE A 190 0.78 25.54 -0.08
CA ILE A 190 -0.35 26.36 0.37
C ILE A 190 0.00 27.81 0.03
N GLY A 191 -0.30 28.20 -1.19
CA GLY A 191 -0.35 29.61 -1.58
C GLY A 191 -1.61 30.17 -0.94
N VAL A 192 -1.44 30.94 0.12
CA VAL A 192 -2.51 31.79 0.63
C VAL A 192 -2.98 32.64 -0.55
N LYS A 193 -4.13 32.28 -1.16
CA LYS A 193 -4.83 33.23 -2.02
C LYS A 193 -5.34 34.35 -1.12
N VAL A 194 -4.52 35.39 -0.98
CA VAL A 194 -5.01 36.68 -0.50
C VAL A 194 -5.89 37.21 -1.64
N SER A 195 -7.21 37.07 -1.51
CA SER A 195 -8.15 37.83 -2.34
C SER A 195 -7.98 39.30 -1.94
N VAL A 196 -7.49 40.11 -2.88
CA VAL A 196 -7.56 41.58 -2.84
C VAL A 196 -8.94 41.98 -3.32
#